data_bc327546affa1d1000d48d31c44c819f
#
_entry.id   bc327546affa1d1000d48d31c44c819f
#
_cell.length_a   1.000
_cell.length_b   1.000
_cell.length_c   1.000
_cell.angle_alpha   90.00
_cell.angle_beta   90.00
_cell.angle_gamma   90.00
#
_symmetry.space_group_name_H-M   'P 1'
#
loop_
_entity.id
_entity.type
_entity.pdbx_description
1 polymer ?
#
loop_
_entity_poly.entity_id
_entity_poly.type
_entity_poly.pdbx_seq_one_letter_code
_entity_poly.pdbx_strand_id
1 'polypeptide(L)'
;YRITKLPVLADDSGLEVESIGNKPGIFSARFAGQKANDDKNNKKLLKELQNKSNRTAKYVSVLCFYNPKEKIEIYTYGELRGSIGKEEKGSQGFGYDPLFNLKNTKRTMAEISFKERMNISHRTQSTKKMLAELNKLQNN
;
A
#
# COMPACT_ATOMS: atom_id res chain seq x y z
N TYR A 1 -16.69 15.25 2.17
CA TYR A 1 -17.84 15.82 1.45
C TYR A 1 -18.85 16.51 2.35
N ARG A 2 -19.25 15.87 3.48
CA ARG A 2 -20.32 16.42 4.36
C ARG A 2 -20.02 17.84 4.86
N ILE A 3 -18.76 18.16 5.10
CA ILE A 3 -18.29 19.46 5.62
C ILE A 3 -18.12 20.46 4.49
N THR A 4 -17.32 20.12 3.48
CA THR A 4 -16.89 21.07 2.43
C THR A 4 -17.88 21.19 1.27
N LYS A 5 -18.73 20.17 1.07
CA LYS A 5 -19.60 20.00 -0.11
C LYS A 5 -18.86 19.90 -1.45
N LEU A 6 -17.54 19.71 -1.40
CA LEU A 6 -16.69 19.51 -2.58
C LEU A 6 -16.50 18.01 -2.86
N PRO A 7 -16.23 17.63 -4.11
CA PRO A 7 -15.79 16.28 -4.43
C PRO A 7 -14.58 15.86 -3.58
N VAL A 8 -14.49 14.59 -3.25
CA VAL A 8 -13.46 14.05 -2.35
C VAL A 8 -12.73 12.91 -3.04
N LEU A 9 -11.40 12.92 -2.93
CA LEU A 9 -10.56 11.77 -3.23
C LEU A 9 -9.99 11.24 -1.92
N ALA A 10 -10.21 9.95 -1.65
CA ALA A 10 -9.67 9.25 -0.48
C ALA A 10 -8.69 8.15 -0.94
N ASP A 11 -7.62 7.95 -0.17
CA ASP A 11 -6.63 6.87 -0.35
C ASP A 11 -6.58 6.03 0.92
N ASP A 12 -6.69 4.71 0.76
CA ASP A 12 -6.36 3.74 1.80
C ASP A 12 -5.39 2.69 1.23
N SER A 13 -4.31 2.42 1.97
CA SER A 13 -3.28 1.50 1.53
C SER A 13 -2.74 0.69 2.69
N GLY A 14 -2.36 -0.55 2.40
CA GLY A 14 -1.85 -1.45 3.42
C GLY A 14 -0.99 -2.58 2.86
N LEU A 15 -0.35 -3.27 3.79
CA LEU A 15 0.38 -4.51 3.55
C LEU A 15 -0.50 -5.69 3.95
N GLU A 16 -0.60 -6.68 3.08
CA GLU A 16 -1.24 -7.96 3.36
C GLU A 16 -0.21 -9.09 3.29
N VAL A 17 -0.16 -9.95 4.34
CA VAL A 17 0.74 -11.10 4.39
C VAL A 17 -0.07 -12.37 4.59
N GLU A 18 0.01 -13.29 3.64
CA GLU A 18 -0.86 -14.46 3.56
C GLU A 18 -0.81 -15.34 4.82
N SER A 19 0.38 -15.68 5.31
CA SER A 19 0.56 -16.64 6.42
C SER A 19 0.08 -16.15 7.78
N ILE A 20 -0.31 -14.87 7.88
CA ILE A 20 -0.90 -14.28 9.09
C ILE A 20 -2.32 -13.74 8.84
N GLY A 21 -3.02 -14.33 7.87
CA GLY A 21 -4.42 -14.00 7.57
C GLY A 21 -4.60 -12.62 6.96
N ASN A 22 -3.71 -12.24 6.05
CA ASN A 22 -3.68 -10.93 5.36
C ASN A 22 -3.53 -9.72 6.30
N LYS A 23 -3.00 -9.95 7.51
CA LYS A 23 -2.59 -8.86 8.40
C LYS A 23 -1.26 -8.25 7.91
N PRO A 24 -1.00 -6.99 8.22
CA PRO A 24 -1.80 -6.01 8.96
C PRO A 24 -3.03 -5.44 8.22
N GLY A 25 -3.10 -5.46 6.87
CA GLY A 25 -4.24 -4.96 6.08
C GLY A 25 -4.52 -3.48 6.38
N ILE A 26 -5.77 -3.15 6.67
CA ILE A 26 -6.21 -1.77 7.03
C ILE A 26 -5.58 -1.24 8.34
N PHE A 27 -4.93 -2.09 9.11
CA PHE A 27 -4.22 -1.69 10.33
C PHE A 27 -2.74 -1.45 10.11
N SER A 28 -2.25 -1.38 8.85
CA SER A 28 -0.82 -1.27 8.53
C SER A 28 -0.11 -0.16 9.28
N ALA A 29 -0.68 1.03 9.34
CA ALA A 29 -0.06 2.17 10.02
C ALA A 29 0.00 2.00 11.56
N ARG A 30 -0.87 1.19 12.14
CA ARG A 30 -1.02 1.00 13.60
C ARG A 30 -0.95 -0.47 14.03
N PHE A 31 -0.22 -1.29 13.28
CA PHE A 31 -0.14 -2.73 13.52
C PHE A 31 0.41 -3.08 14.90
N ALA A 32 1.40 -2.34 15.39
CA ALA A 32 1.95 -2.49 16.73
C ALA A 32 1.22 -1.64 17.81
N GLY A 33 0.09 -1.03 17.47
CA GLY A 33 -0.74 -0.25 18.39
C GLY A 33 -0.92 1.21 17.93
N GLN A 34 -1.80 1.96 18.61
CA GLN A 34 -2.20 3.32 18.21
C GLN A 34 -1.04 4.33 18.13
N LYS A 35 -0.01 4.16 18.97
CA LYS A 35 1.20 5.01 19.00
C LYS A 35 2.40 4.32 18.34
N ALA A 36 2.16 3.37 17.44
CA ALA A 36 3.23 2.69 16.72
C ALA A 36 3.88 3.63 15.68
N ASN A 37 5.13 3.33 15.37
CA ASN A 37 5.87 3.88 14.25
C ASN A 37 6.34 2.71 13.35
N ASP A 38 7.01 3.03 12.25
CA ASP A 38 7.45 2.03 11.29
C ASP A 38 8.35 0.97 11.94
N ASP A 39 9.31 1.37 12.78
CA ASP A 39 10.20 0.44 13.49
C ASP A 39 9.43 -0.57 14.37
N LYS A 40 8.45 -0.10 15.15
CA LYS A 40 7.63 -0.98 15.99
C LYS A 40 6.76 -1.92 15.15
N ASN A 41 6.20 -1.41 14.04
CA ASN A 41 5.40 -2.21 13.12
C ASN A 41 6.25 -3.29 12.44
N ASN A 42 7.45 -2.94 11.98
CA ASN A 42 8.40 -3.87 11.36
C ASN A 42 8.84 -4.97 12.33
N LYS A 43 9.23 -4.60 13.56
CA LYS A 43 9.59 -5.57 14.61
C LYS A 43 8.46 -6.53 14.94
N LYS A 44 7.23 -6.03 15.04
CA LYS A 44 6.06 -6.86 15.26
C LYS A 44 5.83 -7.82 14.10
N LEU A 45 5.91 -7.35 12.87
CA LEU A 45 5.74 -8.17 11.67
C LEU A 45 6.76 -9.30 11.62
N LEU A 46 8.05 -8.98 11.86
CA LEU A 46 9.11 -9.99 11.91
C LEU A 46 8.85 -11.06 12.99
N LYS A 47 8.40 -10.63 14.17
CA LYS A 47 8.05 -11.54 15.28
C LYS A 47 6.91 -12.48 14.90
N GLU A 48 5.83 -11.98 14.29
CA GLU A 48 4.70 -12.81 13.87
C GLU A 48 5.07 -13.80 12.74
N LEU A 49 6.12 -13.47 11.98
CA LEU A 49 6.62 -14.31 10.88
C LEU A 49 7.82 -15.19 11.26
N GLN A 50 8.25 -15.22 12.51
CA GLN A 50 9.47 -15.91 12.95
C GLN A 50 9.46 -17.40 12.56
N ASN A 51 8.33 -18.07 12.72
CA ASN A 51 8.18 -19.52 12.44
C ASN A 51 7.34 -19.79 11.17
N LYS A 52 7.22 -18.81 10.27
CA LYS A 52 6.47 -18.96 9.04
C LYS A 52 7.41 -19.10 7.84
N SER A 53 7.24 -20.20 7.11
CA SER A 53 7.94 -20.45 5.82
C SER A 53 7.32 -19.63 4.70
N ASN A 54 5.99 -19.58 4.62
CA ASN A 54 5.30 -18.71 3.66
C ASN A 54 5.38 -17.25 4.12
N ARG A 55 6.07 -16.46 3.36
CA ARG A 55 6.25 -15.02 3.58
C ARG A 55 5.67 -14.17 2.45
N THR A 56 4.82 -14.78 1.61
CA THR A 56 4.14 -14.10 0.49
C THR A 56 3.35 -12.91 1.02
N ALA A 57 3.52 -11.79 0.35
CA ALA A 57 2.90 -10.54 0.73
C ALA A 57 2.54 -9.70 -0.49
N LYS A 58 1.65 -8.75 -0.29
CA LYS A 58 1.36 -7.70 -1.27
C LYS A 58 1.07 -6.37 -0.58
N TYR A 59 1.49 -5.30 -1.21
CA TYR A 59 0.93 -3.99 -0.96
C TYR A 59 -0.36 -3.80 -1.75
N VAL A 60 -1.31 -3.14 -1.14
CA VAL A 60 -2.61 -2.81 -1.74
C VAL A 60 -2.87 -1.32 -1.59
N SER A 61 -3.43 -0.68 -2.62
CA SER A 61 -3.97 0.68 -2.55
C SER A 61 -5.34 0.71 -3.20
N VAL A 62 -6.29 1.33 -2.51
CA VAL A 62 -7.62 1.65 -3.03
C VAL A 62 -7.78 3.15 -3.00
N LEU A 63 -8.14 3.74 -4.13
CA LEU A 63 -8.59 5.13 -4.22
C LEU A 63 -10.10 5.15 -4.42
N CYS A 64 -10.77 6.09 -3.74
CA CYS A 64 -12.18 6.37 -3.92
C CYS A 64 -12.36 7.83 -4.31
N PHE A 65 -12.97 8.09 -5.47
CA PHE A 65 -13.47 9.41 -5.84
C PHE A 65 -14.98 9.46 -5.61
N TYR A 66 -15.42 10.45 -4.85
CA TYR A 66 -16.81 10.60 -4.42
C TYR A 66 -17.33 12.00 -4.71
N ASN A 67 -18.31 12.10 -5.62
CA ASN A 67 -19.03 13.34 -5.94
C ASN A 67 -20.54 13.07 -6.02
N PRO A 68 -21.26 13.11 -4.88
CA PRO A 68 -22.68 12.76 -4.84
C PRO A 68 -23.59 13.77 -5.53
N LYS A 69 -23.15 15.02 -5.78
CA LYS A 69 -23.94 15.97 -6.57
C LYS A 69 -24.13 15.48 -8.01
N GLU A 70 -23.11 14.86 -8.57
CA GLU A 70 -23.13 14.29 -9.91
C GLU A 70 -23.42 12.78 -9.91
N LYS A 71 -23.71 12.21 -8.73
CA LYS A 71 -23.95 10.77 -8.52
C LYS A 71 -22.75 9.91 -8.95
N ILE A 72 -21.54 10.43 -8.74
CA ILE A 72 -20.29 9.75 -9.13
C ILE A 72 -19.66 9.14 -7.89
N GLU A 73 -19.33 7.85 -7.97
CA GLU A 73 -18.56 7.09 -7.01
C GLU A 73 -17.68 6.10 -7.76
N ILE A 74 -16.36 6.31 -7.73
CA ILE A 74 -15.38 5.52 -8.48
C ILE A 74 -14.37 4.95 -7.52
N TYR A 75 -14.11 3.65 -7.62
CA TYR A 75 -13.04 2.96 -6.92
C TYR A 75 -11.98 2.46 -7.89
N THR A 76 -10.72 2.66 -7.54
CA THR A 76 -9.61 2.06 -8.28
C THR A 76 -8.66 1.32 -7.35
N TYR A 77 -8.06 0.26 -7.87
CA TYR A 77 -7.25 -0.67 -7.12
C TYR A 77 -5.88 -0.83 -7.76
N GLY A 78 -4.84 -0.83 -6.93
CA GLY A 78 -3.47 -1.17 -7.30
C GLY A 78 -2.87 -2.17 -6.33
N GLU A 79 -2.06 -3.10 -6.82
CA GLU A 79 -1.33 -4.03 -5.96
C GLU A 79 0.12 -4.21 -6.42
N LEU A 80 1.01 -4.48 -5.47
CA LEU A 80 2.38 -4.90 -5.73
C LEU A 80 2.67 -6.17 -4.96
N ARG A 81 2.93 -7.27 -5.66
CA ARG A 81 3.21 -8.58 -5.07
C ARG A 81 4.71 -8.75 -4.78
N GLY A 82 5.00 -9.38 -3.65
CA GLY A 82 6.34 -9.64 -3.17
C GLY A 82 6.36 -10.60 -2.00
N SER A 83 7.36 -10.46 -1.13
CA SER A 83 7.47 -11.27 0.09
C SER A 83 8.13 -10.46 1.21
N ILE A 84 7.93 -10.87 2.46
CA ILE A 84 8.58 -10.24 3.61
C ILE A 84 9.95 -10.89 3.88
N GLY A 85 10.99 -10.10 3.94
CA GLY A 85 12.34 -10.51 4.32
C GLY A 85 12.44 -10.98 5.77
N LYS A 86 13.59 -11.53 6.13
CA LYS A 86 13.92 -11.92 7.53
C LYS A 86 14.56 -10.79 8.32
N GLU A 87 15.04 -9.78 7.66
CA GLU A 87 15.74 -8.60 8.20
C GLU A 87 15.41 -7.37 7.34
N GLU A 88 15.59 -6.20 7.89
CA GLU A 88 15.44 -4.92 7.20
C GLU A 88 16.64 -4.66 6.29
N LYS A 89 16.40 -4.19 5.04
CA LYS A 89 17.42 -3.79 4.07
C LYS A 89 17.02 -2.51 3.36
N GLY A 90 18.01 -1.63 3.16
CA GLY A 90 17.79 -0.33 2.54
C GLY A 90 17.26 0.72 3.51
N SER A 91 17.24 1.98 3.04
CA SER A 91 16.87 3.13 3.86
C SER A 91 15.91 4.09 3.14
N GLN A 92 15.51 3.75 1.92
CA GLN A 92 14.56 4.53 1.17
C GLN A 92 13.11 4.16 1.52
N GLY A 93 12.17 5.09 1.30
CA GLY A 93 10.75 4.81 1.49
C GLY A 93 10.27 4.98 2.92
N PHE A 94 9.26 4.21 3.30
CA PHE A 94 8.58 4.30 4.60
C PHE A 94 7.86 2.97 4.91
N GLY A 95 7.35 2.86 6.12
CA GLY A 95 6.54 1.71 6.54
C GLY A 95 7.33 0.40 6.47
N TYR A 96 6.80 -0.55 5.72
CA TYR A 96 7.37 -1.89 5.60
C TYR A 96 8.35 -2.04 4.42
N ASP A 97 8.71 -0.96 3.74
CA ASP A 97 9.60 -0.99 2.57
C ASP A 97 10.94 -1.69 2.84
N PRO A 98 11.59 -1.55 4.01
CA PRO A 98 12.82 -2.28 4.32
C PRO A 98 12.67 -3.80 4.42
N LEU A 99 11.45 -4.28 4.66
CA LEU A 99 11.14 -5.71 4.75
C LEU A 99 10.54 -6.30 3.47
N PHE A 100 10.03 -5.46 2.57
CA PHE A 100 9.29 -5.91 1.40
C PHE A 100 10.20 -6.21 0.23
N ASN A 101 10.47 -7.49 -0.02
CA ASN A 101 11.26 -7.98 -1.16
C ASN A 101 10.43 -7.92 -2.44
N LEU A 102 11.00 -7.33 -3.46
CA LEU A 102 10.43 -7.28 -4.80
C LEU A 102 10.52 -8.66 -5.49
N LYS A 103 9.47 -9.02 -6.21
CA LYS A 103 9.44 -10.26 -6.99
C LYS A 103 10.54 -10.24 -8.06
N ASN A 104 11.20 -11.39 -8.27
CA ASN A 104 12.25 -11.59 -9.27
C ASN A 104 13.50 -10.71 -9.08
N THR A 105 13.70 -10.15 -7.89
CA THR A 105 14.92 -9.42 -7.52
C THR A 105 15.40 -9.85 -6.14
N LYS A 106 16.65 -9.46 -5.79
CA LYS A 106 17.15 -9.63 -4.42
C LYS A 106 17.04 -8.34 -3.61
N ARG A 107 16.30 -7.32 -4.13
CA ARG A 107 16.18 -5.99 -3.52
C ARG A 107 14.83 -5.83 -2.83
N THR A 108 14.83 -5.06 -1.74
CA THR A 108 13.62 -4.58 -1.09
C THR A 108 13.10 -3.29 -1.75
N MET A 109 11.90 -2.87 -1.37
CA MET A 109 11.36 -1.56 -1.76
C MET A 109 12.23 -0.39 -1.24
N ALA A 110 12.92 -0.58 -0.12
CA ALA A 110 13.81 0.43 0.45
C ALA A 110 15.21 0.48 -0.19
N GLU A 111 15.54 -0.46 -1.07
CA GLU A 111 16.81 -0.51 -1.81
C GLU A 111 16.69 0.02 -3.25
N ILE A 112 15.49 0.41 -3.68
CA ILE A 112 15.27 0.97 -5.01
C ILE A 112 15.11 2.48 -4.95
N SER A 113 15.46 3.17 -6.05
CA SER A 113 15.31 4.61 -6.17
C SER A 113 13.84 5.04 -6.14
N PHE A 114 13.60 6.32 -5.82
CA PHE A 114 12.27 6.92 -5.91
C PHE A 114 11.63 6.72 -7.29
N LYS A 115 12.40 6.91 -8.36
CA LYS A 115 11.93 6.75 -9.74
C LYS A 115 11.49 5.30 -10.04
N GLU A 116 12.28 4.31 -9.63
CA GLU A 116 11.91 2.89 -9.76
C GLU A 116 10.62 2.60 -9.00
N ARG A 117 10.52 3.09 -7.76
CA ARG A 117 9.35 2.92 -6.90
C ARG A 117 8.09 3.51 -7.52
N MET A 118 8.17 4.72 -8.04
CA MET A 118 7.06 5.38 -8.75
C MET A 118 6.56 4.60 -9.97
N ASN A 119 7.40 3.80 -10.58
CA ASN A 119 6.99 3.01 -11.74
C ASN A 119 6.21 1.74 -11.39
N ILE A 120 6.47 1.15 -10.21
CA ILE A 120 5.95 -0.19 -9.86
C ILE A 120 4.94 -0.17 -8.70
N SER A 121 4.85 0.91 -7.92
CA SER A 121 4.11 0.90 -6.67
C SER A 121 2.60 0.68 -6.88
N HIS A 122 1.98 0.07 -5.88
CA HIS A 122 0.53 -0.11 -5.78
C HIS A 122 -0.22 1.22 -5.88
N ARG A 123 0.28 2.29 -5.23
CA ARG A 123 -0.31 3.64 -5.31
C ARG A 123 -0.24 4.22 -6.72
N THR A 124 0.88 4.07 -7.40
CA THR A 124 0.99 4.54 -8.80
C THR A 124 -0.01 3.83 -9.71
N GLN A 125 -0.22 2.54 -9.50
CA GLN A 125 -1.20 1.78 -10.28
C GLN A 125 -2.64 2.26 -10.03
N SER A 126 -3.06 2.39 -8.78
CA SER A 126 -4.40 2.89 -8.43
C SER A 126 -4.62 4.32 -8.92
N THR A 127 -3.60 5.20 -8.78
CA THR A 127 -3.65 6.59 -9.24
C THR A 127 -3.78 6.70 -10.76
N LYS A 128 -2.99 5.94 -11.53
CA LYS A 128 -3.10 5.94 -13.00
C LYS A 128 -4.49 5.51 -13.45
N LYS A 129 -5.07 4.48 -12.83
CA LYS A 129 -6.43 4.05 -13.11
C LYS A 129 -7.45 5.14 -12.77
N MET A 130 -7.32 5.78 -11.60
CA MET A 130 -8.20 6.87 -11.19
C MET A 130 -8.16 8.04 -12.18
N LEU A 131 -6.97 8.46 -12.60
CA LEU A 131 -6.82 9.52 -13.60
C LEU A 131 -7.50 9.14 -14.92
N ALA A 132 -7.38 7.89 -15.37
CA ALA A 132 -8.04 7.42 -16.57
C ALA A 132 -9.59 7.48 -16.46
N GLU A 133 -10.15 7.10 -15.30
CA GLU A 133 -11.60 7.21 -15.06
C GLU A 133 -12.07 8.66 -15.00
N LEU A 134 -11.33 9.54 -14.30
CA LEU A 134 -11.68 10.97 -14.21
C LEU A 134 -11.62 11.66 -15.58
N ASN A 135 -10.64 11.33 -16.43
CA ASN A 135 -10.55 11.88 -17.78
C ASN A 135 -11.75 11.49 -18.67
N LYS A 136 -12.34 10.30 -18.47
CA LYS A 136 -13.56 9.91 -19.19
C LYS A 136 -14.75 10.80 -18.81
N LEU A 137 -14.83 11.22 -17.55
CA LEU A 137 -15.91 12.12 -17.08
C LEU A 137 -15.84 13.53 -17.68
N GLN A 138 -14.63 14.00 -18.02
CA GLN A 138 -14.43 15.33 -18.63
C GLN A 138 -14.78 15.35 -20.14
N ASN A 139 -14.77 14.18 -20.77
CA ASN A 139 -14.99 14.06 -22.22
C ASN A 139 -16.44 13.64 -22.59
N ASN A 140 -17.30 13.47 -21.57
CA ASN A 140 -18.74 13.22 -21.71
C ASN A 140 -19.54 14.44 -21.27
#